data_dd07872240173e9c04e5a40d41c25c20
#
_entry.id   dd07872240173e9c04e5a40d41c25c20
#
_cell.length_a   1.000
_cell.length_b   1.000
_cell.length_c   1.000
_cell.angle_alpha   90.00
_cell.angle_beta   90.00
_cell.angle_gamma   90.00
#
_symmetry.space_group_name_H-M   'P 1'
#
loop_
_entity.id
_entity.type
_entity.pdbx_description
1 polymer ?
#
loop_
_entity_poly.entity_id
_entity_poly.type
_entity_poly.pdbx_seq_one_letter_code
_entity_poly.pdbx_strand_id
1 'polypeptide(L)'
;MNQNKVVIAGAGTMGASLAQVYGMAGWETFLYNRSAAGLERAQGLIDLNQKTMVSEGLITSAESAEMYQHIHFTTDLEVFSDTSLVVESIIENLDSKRSFWAEISPLTPSDALLSTNTSGLSITKIAEAVVRPERFMGQHWLNPPHLLPLCEIVVGQKTEDTYVQKMYDLVSGLNKEPVIVKDISGFLANRLQFALLREALYIVENGYASCEDIDTVLKAGLGLRYSALGPLGVADFGGLDVFEKINSYLNEDLCDAKNGSALLKKLVEEGHLGVKSGKGFYDYSGDKAAQAIQARDRMYIDLAKVLYFRKHTSSIYTRVSVRKFTDQPVEKDKVIAMIRAAMQAPSAHNQQPWEFYVVSDPEMLEKLSHISRYSSCIRNAPMAIVSAYRTTSLSAPDYPQIDMSIAMENLWLETTNQGLGGVWIGTAPNEERMKAVEEIVGIPEGQRAFAVFPFGYPAETHKQQDRFHADQIHWLSC
;
A
#
# COMPACT_ATOMS: atom_id res chain seq x y z
N MET A 1 -13.33 3.10 -27.92
CA MET A 1 -13.82 2.99 -26.52
C MET A 1 -12.68 3.37 -25.62
N ASN A 2 -12.94 4.23 -24.63
CA ASN A 2 -11.94 4.52 -23.58
C ASN A 2 -11.78 3.24 -22.76
N GLN A 3 -10.71 2.50 -22.97
CA GLN A 3 -10.51 1.15 -22.39
C GLN A 3 -10.40 1.15 -20.86
N ASN A 4 -10.29 2.30 -20.22
CA ASN A 4 -10.06 2.47 -18.77
C ASN A 4 -11.08 3.43 -18.12
N LYS A 5 -12.35 3.36 -18.48
CA LYS A 5 -13.43 4.11 -17.82
C LYS A 5 -14.25 3.20 -16.92
N VAL A 6 -14.41 3.58 -15.64
CA VAL A 6 -15.22 2.87 -14.65
C VAL A 6 -16.27 3.77 -14.03
N VAL A 7 -17.46 3.24 -13.82
CA VAL A 7 -18.50 3.89 -13.01
C VAL A 7 -18.70 3.11 -11.72
N ILE A 8 -18.44 3.77 -10.59
CA ILE A 8 -18.73 3.26 -9.25
C ILE A 8 -20.11 3.79 -8.86
N ALA A 9 -21.08 2.90 -8.78
CA ALA A 9 -22.45 3.26 -8.46
C ALA A 9 -22.73 3.10 -6.97
N GLY A 10 -22.90 4.23 -6.28
CA GLY A 10 -23.09 4.30 -4.82
C GLY A 10 -21.92 4.99 -4.12
N ALA A 11 -22.21 6.13 -3.47
CA ALA A 11 -21.24 6.99 -2.81
C ALA A 11 -21.20 6.78 -1.29
N GLY A 12 -21.31 5.51 -0.85
CA GLY A 12 -21.08 5.10 0.54
C GLY A 12 -19.60 4.91 0.85
N THR A 13 -19.30 4.42 2.05
CA THR A 13 -17.90 4.15 2.49
C THR A 13 -17.15 3.26 1.49
N MET A 14 -17.76 2.20 1.01
CA MET A 14 -17.13 1.29 0.03
C MET A 14 -16.96 1.98 -1.33
N GLY A 15 -17.99 2.65 -1.85
CA GLY A 15 -17.91 3.32 -3.14
C GLY A 15 -16.86 4.43 -3.17
N ALA A 16 -16.76 5.24 -2.12
CA ALA A 16 -15.72 6.25 -1.95
C ALA A 16 -14.31 5.63 -1.96
N SER A 17 -14.14 4.49 -1.27
CA SER A 17 -12.85 3.79 -1.23
C SER A 17 -12.53 3.09 -2.56
N LEU A 18 -13.52 2.54 -3.25
CA LEU A 18 -13.34 1.93 -4.58
C LEU A 18 -12.96 2.99 -5.62
N ALA A 19 -13.57 4.17 -5.58
CA ALA A 19 -13.18 5.26 -6.47
C ALA A 19 -11.68 5.60 -6.35
N GLN A 20 -11.12 5.55 -5.13
CA GLN A 20 -9.69 5.72 -4.91
C GLN A 20 -8.86 4.57 -5.53
N VAL A 21 -9.30 3.32 -5.41
CA VAL A 21 -8.59 2.16 -5.98
C VAL A 21 -8.41 2.32 -7.49
N TYR A 22 -9.50 2.66 -8.19
CA TYR A 22 -9.46 2.84 -9.64
C TYR A 22 -8.74 4.12 -10.05
N GLY A 23 -8.98 5.24 -9.35
CA GLY A 23 -8.31 6.51 -9.60
C GLY A 23 -6.79 6.43 -9.41
N MET A 24 -6.32 5.74 -8.37
CA MET A 24 -4.90 5.47 -8.12
C MET A 24 -4.25 4.62 -9.24
N ALA A 25 -5.01 3.78 -9.89
CA ALA A 25 -4.56 2.99 -11.04
C ALA A 25 -4.66 3.75 -12.39
N GLY A 26 -5.02 5.05 -12.36
CA GLY A 26 -5.13 5.89 -13.54
C GLY A 26 -6.37 5.65 -14.40
N TRP A 27 -7.41 5.00 -13.83
CA TRP A 27 -8.70 4.82 -14.50
C TRP A 27 -9.52 6.11 -14.44
N GLU A 28 -10.15 6.49 -15.54
CA GLU A 28 -11.17 7.54 -15.55
C GLU A 28 -12.38 7.04 -14.77
N THR A 29 -12.53 7.51 -13.53
CA THR A 29 -13.41 6.96 -12.50
C THR A 29 -14.55 7.92 -12.21
N PHE A 30 -15.77 7.50 -12.53
CA PHE A 30 -16.98 8.25 -12.21
C PHE A 30 -17.63 7.67 -10.96
N LEU A 31 -17.66 8.44 -9.89
CA LEU A 31 -18.45 8.11 -8.70
C LEU A 31 -19.87 8.65 -8.87
N TYR A 32 -20.76 7.74 -9.21
CA TYR A 32 -22.18 8.04 -9.40
C TYR A 32 -22.98 7.86 -8.13
N ASN A 33 -23.84 8.81 -7.82
CA ASN A 33 -24.86 8.66 -6.77
C ASN A 33 -26.14 9.43 -7.14
N ARG A 34 -27.30 8.97 -6.65
CA ARG A 34 -28.58 9.63 -6.91
C ARG A 34 -28.72 11.03 -6.27
N SER A 35 -27.90 11.38 -5.30
CA SER A 35 -27.93 12.68 -4.60
C SER A 35 -26.57 13.33 -4.52
N ALA A 36 -26.51 14.64 -4.74
CA ALA A 36 -25.31 15.45 -4.58
C ALA A 36 -24.75 15.39 -3.14
N ALA A 37 -25.63 15.44 -2.12
CA ALA A 37 -25.20 15.33 -0.71
C ALA A 37 -24.48 14.00 -0.38
N GLY A 38 -24.78 12.91 -1.11
CA GLY A 38 -24.05 11.66 -1.00
C GLY A 38 -22.63 11.77 -1.57
N LEU A 39 -22.48 12.48 -2.69
CA LEU A 39 -21.19 12.73 -3.33
C LEU A 39 -20.28 13.63 -2.48
N GLU A 40 -20.84 14.67 -1.85
CA GLU A 40 -20.08 15.55 -0.93
C GLU A 40 -19.52 14.76 0.27
N ARG A 41 -20.32 13.86 0.87
CA ARG A 41 -19.84 12.99 1.95
C ARG A 41 -18.76 12.03 1.48
N ALA A 42 -18.88 11.48 0.29
CA ALA A 42 -17.88 10.60 -0.30
C ALA A 42 -16.58 11.34 -0.56
N GLN A 43 -16.63 12.59 -1.04
CA GLN A 43 -15.46 13.45 -1.19
C GLN A 43 -14.72 13.61 0.14
N GLY A 44 -15.43 13.94 1.21
CA GLY A 44 -14.82 14.09 2.55
C GLY A 44 -14.17 12.79 3.06
N LEU A 45 -14.74 11.61 2.73
CA LEU A 45 -14.12 10.32 3.06
C LEU A 45 -12.86 10.07 2.23
N ILE A 46 -12.86 10.40 0.95
CA ILE A 46 -11.68 10.30 0.08
C ILE A 46 -10.57 11.20 0.60
N ASP A 47 -10.88 12.45 0.93
CA ASP A 47 -9.90 13.41 1.46
C ASP A 47 -9.24 12.91 2.76
N LEU A 48 -10.03 12.35 3.66
CA LEU A 48 -9.52 11.77 4.91
C LEU A 48 -8.59 10.57 4.64
N ASN A 49 -9.01 9.65 3.78
CA ASN A 49 -8.22 8.48 3.43
C ASN A 49 -6.90 8.87 2.77
N GLN A 50 -6.94 9.79 1.79
CA GLN A 50 -5.76 10.27 1.08
C GLN A 50 -4.78 10.97 2.02
N LYS A 51 -5.29 11.81 2.93
CA LYS A 51 -4.46 12.44 3.96
C LYS A 51 -3.74 11.40 4.83
N THR A 52 -4.44 10.35 5.24
CA THR A 52 -3.84 9.25 6.03
C THR A 52 -2.78 8.51 5.22
N MET A 53 -3.06 8.13 3.98
CA MET A 53 -2.11 7.42 3.11
C MET A 53 -0.83 8.23 2.86
N VAL A 54 -0.95 9.54 2.68
CA VAL A 54 0.20 10.45 2.51
C VAL A 54 0.97 10.59 3.82
N SER A 55 0.30 10.84 4.94
CA SER A 55 0.98 11.03 6.24
C SER A 55 1.71 9.77 6.73
N GLU A 56 1.20 8.58 6.40
CA GLU A 56 1.83 7.30 6.71
C GLU A 56 2.82 6.83 5.61
N GLY A 57 3.07 7.65 4.58
CA GLY A 57 4.04 7.37 3.53
C GLY A 57 3.72 6.16 2.67
N LEU A 58 2.44 5.82 2.49
CA LEU A 58 2.01 4.79 1.55
C LEU A 58 2.01 5.33 0.11
N ILE A 59 1.67 6.59 -0.04
CA ILE A 59 1.71 7.34 -1.30
C ILE A 59 2.31 8.73 -1.06
N THR A 60 2.78 9.37 -2.12
CA THR A 60 3.23 10.76 -2.10
C THR A 60 2.07 11.73 -2.28
N SER A 61 2.26 13.00 -1.90
CA SER A 61 1.28 14.05 -2.17
C SER A 61 1.02 14.24 -3.68
N ALA A 62 2.02 13.97 -4.52
CA ALA A 62 1.87 14.05 -5.97
C ALA A 62 1.00 12.92 -6.54
N GLU A 63 1.19 11.68 -6.09
CA GLU A 63 0.33 10.55 -6.45
C GLU A 63 -1.11 10.75 -5.98
N SER A 64 -1.30 11.31 -4.78
CA SER A 64 -2.63 11.70 -4.29
C SER A 64 -3.27 12.76 -5.19
N ALA A 65 -2.54 13.79 -5.58
CA ALA A 65 -3.04 14.84 -6.47
C ALA A 65 -3.36 14.31 -7.89
N GLU A 66 -2.54 13.39 -8.41
CA GLU A 66 -2.78 12.71 -9.70
C GLU A 66 -4.07 11.87 -9.65
N MET A 67 -4.29 11.12 -8.56
CA MET A 67 -5.53 10.36 -8.38
C MET A 67 -6.79 11.22 -8.49
N TYR A 68 -6.79 12.42 -7.89
CA TYR A 68 -7.94 13.32 -7.96
C TYR A 68 -8.27 13.79 -9.37
N GLN A 69 -7.31 13.83 -10.29
CA GLN A 69 -7.56 14.17 -11.69
C GLN A 69 -8.36 13.10 -12.41
N HIS A 70 -8.37 11.88 -11.89
CA HIS A 70 -9.09 10.74 -12.45
C HIS A 70 -10.47 10.51 -11.84
N ILE A 71 -10.84 11.21 -10.76
CA ILE A 71 -12.12 10.99 -10.07
C ILE A 71 -13.12 12.11 -10.40
N HIS A 72 -14.27 11.72 -10.93
CA HIS A 72 -15.36 12.60 -11.29
C HIS A 72 -16.63 12.24 -10.50
N PHE A 73 -17.27 13.23 -9.91
CA PHE A 73 -18.49 13.05 -9.13
C PHE A 73 -19.71 13.43 -9.98
N THR A 74 -20.70 12.56 -10.07
CA THR A 74 -21.86 12.80 -10.94
C THR A 74 -23.15 12.20 -10.42
N THR A 75 -24.27 12.85 -10.76
CA THR A 75 -25.63 12.32 -10.61
C THR A 75 -26.25 11.94 -11.95
N ASP A 76 -25.49 12.08 -13.05
CA ASP A 76 -25.97 11.86 -14.41
C ASP A 76 -25.86 10.39 -14.80
N LEU A 77 -26.94 9.84 -15.34
CA LEU A 77 -27.01 8.46 -15.85
C LEU A 77 -26.29 8.29 -17.20
N GLU A 78 -25.98 9.35 -17.93
CA GLU A 78 -25.29 9.25 -19.21
C GLU A 78 -23.90 8.62 -19.07
N VAL A 79 -23.28 8.70 -17.88
CA VAL A 79 -21.95 8.13 -17.62
C VAL A 79 -21.88 6.62 -17.82
N PHE A 80 -23.03 5.92 -17.79
CA PHE A 80 -23.10 4.48 -18.01
C PHE A 80 -23.02 4.09 -19.49
N SER A 81 -23.27 5.02 -20.41
CA SER A 81 -23.43 4.71 -21.85
C SER A 81 -22.12 4.41 -22.58
N ASP A 82 -20.98 4.83 -22.05
CA ASP A 82 -19.64 4.70 -22.66
C ASP A 82 -18.61 4.10 -21.71
N THR A 83 -19.05 3.46 -20.62
CA THR A 83 -18.15 2.84 -19.62
C THR A 83 -17.69 1.45 -20.03
N SER A 84 -16.49 1.05 -19.63
CA SER A 84 -15.98 -0.32 -19.79
C SER A 84 -16.25 -1.23 -18.57
N LEU A 85 -16.53 -0.62 -17.41
CA LEU A 85 -16.83 -1.33 -16.17
C LEU A 85 -17.85 -0.56 -15.32
N VAL A 86 -18.80 -1.28 -14.74
CA VAL A 86 -19.66 -0.77 -13.66
C VAL A 86 -19.44 -1.60 -12.41
N VAL A 87 -19.13 -0.93 -11.30
CA VAL A 87 -19.06 -1.54 -9.96
C VAL A 87 -20.19 -0.98 -9.10
N GLU A 88 -21.20 -1.79 -8.82
CA GLU A 88 -22.32 -1.38 -7.97
C GLU A 88 -21.97 -1.59 -6.49
N SER A 89 -22.11 -0.54 -5.69
CA SER A 89 -21.85 -0.50 -4.24
C SER A 89 -22.96 0.28 -3.51
N ILE A 90 -24.23 -0.01 -3.86
CA ILE A 90 -25.41 0.56 -3.20
C ILE A 90 -25.79 -0.24 -1.96
N ILE A 91 -26.94 0.12 -1.34
CA ILE A 91 -27.45 -0.55 -0.13
C ILE A 91 -27.57 -2.08 -0.33
N GLU A 92 -27.23 -2.85 0.72
CA GLU A 92 -27.23 -4.31 0.73
C GLU A 92 -28.67 -4.86 0.86
N ASN A 93 -29.41 -4.75 -0.23
CA ASN A 93 -30.79 -5.23 -0.34
C ASN A 93 -31.01 -5.79 -1.76
N LEU A 94 -31.51 -7.02 -1.85
CA LEU A 94 -31.68 -7.74 -3.11
C LEU A 94 -32.56 -6.99 -4.12
N ASP A 95 -33.72 -6.51 -3.67
CA ASP A 95 -34.70 -5.85 -4.55
C ASP A 95 -34.15 -4.51 -5.05
N SER A 96 -33.45 -3.75 -4.18
CA SER A 96 -32.79 -2.51 -4.58
C SER A 96 -31.71 -2.73 -5.63
N LYS A 97 -30.89 -3.78 -5.48
CA LYS A 97 -29.86 -4.13 -6.45
C LYS A 97 -30.45 -4.63 -7.77
N ARG A 98 -31.50 -5.45 -7.71
CA ARG A 98 -32.23 -5.90 -8.92
C ARG A 98 -32.84 -4.71 -9.65
N SER A 99 -33.51 -3.80 -8.95
CA SER A 99 -34.08 -2.59 -9.55
C SER A 99 -33.03 -1.71 -10.22
N PHE A 100 -31.88 -1.52 -9.54
CA PHE A 100 -30.74 -0.79 -10.10
C PHE A 100 -30.24 -1.44 -11.39
N TRP A 101 -30.02 -2.75 -11.40
CA TRP A 101 -29.47 -3.44 -12.56
C TRP A 101 -30.47 -3.55 -13.73
N ALA A 102 -31.76 -3.65 -13.44
CA ALA A 102 -32.80 -3.57 -14.47
C ALA A 102 -32.81 -2.21 -15.20
N GLU A 103 -32.53 -1.13 -14.46
CA GLU A 103 -32.44 0.23 -15.00
C GLU A 103 -31.11 0.47 -15.74
N ILE A 104 -30.00 0.08 -15.17
CA ILE A 104 -28.64 0.48 -15.63
C ILE A 104 -28.06 -0.46 -16.68
N SER A 105 -28.27 -1.77 -16.57
CA SER A 105 -27.63 -2.72 -17.48
C SER A 105 -28.02 -2.52 -18.97
N PRO A 106 -29.23 -2.06 -19.34
CA PRO A 106 -29.56 -1.72 -20.71
C PRO A 106 -28.82 -0.49 -21.27
N LEU A 107 -28.38 0.42 -20.39
CA LEU A 107 -27.67 1.65 -20.78
C LEU A 107 -26.19 1.42 -21.08
N THR A 108 -25.62 0.32 -20.58
CA THR A 108 -24.18 0.05 -20.68
C THR A 108 -23.79 -0.57 -22.04
N PRO A 109 -22.58 -0.30 -22.55
CA PRO A 109 -22.06 -0.96 -23.74
C PRO A 109 -22.15 -2.49 -23.64
N SER A 110 -22.32 -3.13 -24.78
CA SER A 110 -22.58 -4.58 -24.83
C SER A 110 -21.41 -5.44 -24.34
N ASP A 111 -20.19 -4.91 -24.33
CA ASP A 111 -18.96 -5.54 -23.91
C ASP A 111 -18.43 -5.03 -22.55
N ALA A 112 -19.13 -4.08 -21.92
CA ALA A 112 -18.77 -3.59 -20.59
C ALA A 112 -18.91 -4.69 -19.54
N LEU A 113 -17.96 -4.78 -18.62
CA LEU A 113 -18.04 -5.64 -17.44
C LEU A 113 -19.00 -5.04 -16.41
N LEU A 114 -19.83 -5.88 -15.81
CA LEU A 114 -20.80 -5.46 -14.80
C LEU A 114 -20.53 -6.22 -13.51
N SER A 115 -20.47 -5.51 -12.38
CA SER A 115 -20.19 -6.15 -11.09
C SER A 115 -20.91 -5.50 -9.92
N THR A 116 -21.21 -6.31 -8.92
CA THR A 116 -21.81 -5.89 -7.65
C THR A 116 -20.83 -6.14 -6.50
N ASN A 117 -20.70 -5.17 -5.60
CA ASN A 117 -19.89 -5.29 -4.37
C ASN A 117 -20.76 -5.76 -3.19
N THR A 118 -21.66 -6.71 -3.42
CA THR A 118 -22.43 -7.34 -2.35
C THR A 118 -21.51 -8.21 -1.48
N SER A 119 -21.80 -8.26 -0.18
CA SER A 119 -21.03 -9.07 0.78
C SER A 119 -21.62 -10.46 1.04
N GLY A 120 -22.80 -10.78 0.47
CA GLY A 120 -23.42 -12.09 0.73
C GLY A 120 -24.69 -12.39 -0.02
N LEU A 121 -25.23 -11.43 -0.79
CA LEU A 121 -26.38 -11.69 -1.66
C LEU A 121 -25.95 -12.53 -2.87
N SER A 122 -26.80 -13.46 -3.29
CA SER A 122 -26.51 -14.33 -4.45
C SER A 122 -26.36 -13.50 -5.73
N ILE A 123 -25.21 -13.64 -6.36
CA ILE A 123 -24.90 -13.04 -7.65
C ILE A 123 -25.88 -13.53 -8.71
N THR A 124 -26.19 -14.82 -8.68
CA THR A 124 -27.17 -15.46 -9.59
C THR A 124 -28.55 -14.82 -9.49
N LYS A 125 -29.03 -14.52 -8.27
CA LYS A 125 -30.32 -13.87 -8.08
C LYS A 125 -30.35 -12.40 -8.52
N ILE A 126 -29.24 -11.68 -8.34
CA ILE A 126 -29.11 -10.29 -8.82
C ILE A 126 -29.08 -10.31 -10.36
N ALA A 127 -28.34 -11.25 -10.95
CA ALA A 127 -28.18 -11.41 -12.40
C ALA A 127 -29.49 -11.67 -13.16
N GLU A 128 -30.57 -12.11 -12.49
CA GLU A 128 -31.90 -12.26 -13.11
C GLU A 128 -32.45 -10.94 -13.66
N ALA A 129 -32.03 -9.80 -13.10
CA ALA A 129 -32.45 -8.47 -13.52
C ALA A 129 -31.45 -7.78 -14.48
N VAL A 130 -30.37 -8.46 -14.84
CA VAL A 130 -29.30 -7.91 -15.68
C VAL A 130 -29.54 -8.26 -17.15
N VAL A 131 -29.46 -7.28 -18.01
CA VAL A 131 -29.46 -7.50 -19.47
C VAL A 131 -28.08 -8.02 -19.87
N ARG A 132 -28.00 -9.19 -20.53
CA ARG A 132 -26.77 -9.87 -20.88
C ARG A 132 -25.93 -10.27 -19.63
N PRO A 133 -26.50 -11.17 -18.79
CA PRO A 133 -25.92 -11.55 -17.50
C PRO A 133 -24.64 -12.36 -17.61
N GLU A 134 -24.22 -12.80 -18.81
CA GLU A 134 -22.95 -13.51 -19.05
C GLU A 134 -21.71 -12.69 -18.66
N ARG A 135 -21.83 -11.35 -18.62
CA ARG A 135 -20.78 -10.40 -18.25
C ARG A 135 -20.91 -9.85 -16.82
N PHE A 136 -21.85 -10.39 -16.05
CA PHE A 136 -22.14 -9.94 -14.68
C PHE A 136 -21.55 -10.88 -13.64
N MET A 137 -20.91 -10.33 -12.60
CA MET A 137 -20.29 -11.08 -11.50
C MET A 137 -20.23 -10.25 -10.22
N GLY A 138 -19.85 -10.90 -9.11
CA GLY A 138 -19.50 -10.20 -7.90
C GLY A 138 -18.05 -9.69 -7.94
N GLN A 139 -17.83 -8.51 -7.41
CA GLN A 139 -16.53 -7.99 -6.99
C GLN A 139 -16.62 -7.70 -5.51
N HIS A 140 -16.38 -8.69 -4.67
CA HIS A 140 -16.47 -8.52 -3.23
C HIS A 140 -15.14 -8.03 -2.67
N TRP A 141 -15.14 -6.80 -2.21
CA TRP A 141 -14.01 -6.12 -1.61
C TRP A 141 -14.15 -6.08 -0.09
N LEU A 142 -13.05 -6.26 0.63
CA LEU A 142 -13.01 -6.07 2.07
C LEU A 142 -12.77 -4.61 2.43
N ASN A 143 -13.44 -4.13 3.48
CA ASN A 143 -13.30 -2.75 3.97
C ASN A 143 -12.04 -2.58 4.86
N PRO A 144 -11.14 -1.62 4.58
CA PRO A 144 -11.17 -0.64 3.51
C PRO A 144 -10.42 -1.10 2.23
N PRO A 145 -11.06 -1.09 1.04
CA PRO A 145 -10.49 -1.65 -0.19
C PRO A 145 -9.25 -0.92 -0.71
N HIS A 146 -9.05 0.35 -0.35
CA HIS A 146 -7.83 1.08 -0.71
C HIS A 146 -6.59 0.58 0.05
N LEU A 147 -6.75 -0.08 1.22
CA LEU A 147 -5.66 -0.65 2.02
C LEU A 147 -5.57 -2.17 1.87
N LEU A 148 -6.71 -2.88 1.80
CA LEU A 148 -6.73 -4.34 1.69
C LEU A 148 -6.61 -4.79 0.23
N PRO A 149 -5.75 -5.78 -0.08
CA PRO A 149 -5.52 -6.21 -1.46
C PRO A 149 -6.58 -7.15 -2.01
N LEU A 150 -7.28 -7.93 -1.17
CA LEU A 150 -8.18 -9.00 -1.60
C LEU A 150 -9.40 -8.47 -2.36
N CYS A 151 -9.69 -9.09 -3.51
CA CYS A 151 -10.95 -8.98 -4.23
C CYS A 151 -11.45 -10.37 -4.61
N GLU A 152 -12.61 -10.79 -4.11
CA GLU A 152 -13.26 -12.03 -4.54
C GLU A 152 -14.09 -11.76 -5.80
N ILE A 153 -13.74 -12.42 -6.89
CA ILE A 153 -14.52 -12.45 -8.14
C ILE A 153 -15.53 -13.58 -8.03
N VAL A 154 -16.79 -13.24 -7.76
CA VAL A 154 -17.82 -14.23 -7.48
C VAL A 154 -18.60 -14.54 -8.77
N VAL A 155 -18.52 -15.80 -9.19
CA VAL A 155 -19.04 -16.27 -10.47
C VAL A 155 -20.47 -16.76 -10.31
N GLY A 156 -21.44 -16.06 -10.92
CA GLY A 156 -22.85 -16.47 -10.96
C GLY A 156 -23.10 -17.58 -11.99
N GLN A 157 -24.31 -18.18 -11.97
CA GLN A 157 -24.64 -19.31 -12.86
C GLN A 157 -24.60 -18.96 -14.37
N LYS A 158 -24.80 -17.69 -14.72
CA LYS A 158 -24.81 -17.23 -16.11
C LYS A 158 -23.53 -16.53 -16.54
N THR A 159 -22.59 -16.32 -15.60
CA THR A 159 -21.33 -15.64 -15.89
C THR A 159 -20.45 -16.53 -16.76
N GLU A 160 -19.96 -16.02 -17.88
CA GLU A 160 -19.06 -16.75 -18.78
C GLU A 160 -17.59 -16.59 -18.38
N ASP A 161 -16.79 -17.64 -18.54
CA ASP A 161 -15.37 -17.70 -18.15
C ASP A 161 -14.51 -16.63 -18.82
N THR A 162 -14.86 -16.24 -20.05
CA THR A 162 -14.14 -15.18 -20.78
C THR A 162 -14.24 -13.83 -20.08
N TYR A 163 -15.36 -13.51 -19.45
CA TYR A 163 -15.54 -12.29 -18.66
C TYR A 163 -14.93 -12.41 -17.27
N VAL A 164 -14.93 -13.61 -16.70
CA VAL A 164 -14.25 -13.89 -15.43
C VAL A 164 -12.75 -13.63 -15.58
N GLN A 165 -12.12 -14.13 -16.66
CA GLN A 165 -10.70 -13.91 -16.91
C GLN A 165 -10.37 -12.43 -17.13
N LYS A 166 -11.19 -11.70 -17.91
CA LYS A 166 -11.03 -10.25 -18.08
C LYS A 166 -11.10 -9.49 -16.77
N MET A 167 -12.01 -9.87 -15.87
CA MET A 167 -12.13 -9.26 -14.55
C MET A 167 -10.93 -9.60 -13.68
N TYR A 168 -10.44 -10.82 -13.73
CA TYR A 168 -9.24 -11.26 -13.01
C TYR A 168 -8.01 -10.42 -13.42
N ASP A 169 -7.78 -10.30 -14.72
CA ASP A 169 -6.66 -9.52 -15.27
C ASP A 169 -6.80 -8.03 -14.91
N LEU A 170 -8.01 -7.50 -14.96
CA LEU A 170 -8.31 -6.12 -14.58
C LEU A 170 -7.96 -5.88 -13.09
N VAL A 171 -8.48 -6.71 -12.18
CA VAL A 171 -8.23 -6.57 -10.73
C VAL A 171 -6.74 -6.74 -10.40
N SER A 172 -6.06 -7.70 -11.06
CA SER A 172 -4.59 -7.85 -10.96
C SER A 172 -3.86 -6.58 -11.39
N GLY A 173 -4.33 -5.93 -12.46
CA GLY A 173 -3.80 -4.65 -12.96
C GLY A 173 -3.98 -3.46 -11.99
N LEU A 174 -4.90 -3.56 -11.03
CA LEU A 174 -5.08 -2.59 -9.94
C LEU A 174 -4.10 -2.81 -8.76
N ASN A 175 -3.11 -3.69 -8.89
CA ASN A 175 -2.23 -4.15 -7.80
C ASN A 175 -3.03 -4.77 -6.63
N LYS A 176 -4.06 -5.55 -6.97
CA LYS A 176 -4.89 -6.28 -6.02
C LYS A 176 -4.76 -7.78 -6.24
N GLU A 177 -5.19 -8.55 -5.25
CA GLU A 177 -5.12 -10.02 -5.24
C GLU A 177 -6.51 -10.61 -5.56
N PRO A 178 -6.83 -10.90 -6.84
CA PRO A 178 -8.11 -11.49 -7.21
C PRO A 178 -8.16 -12.97 -6.86
N VAL A 179 -9.30 -13.42 -6.33
CA VAL A 179 -9.60 -14.83 -6.08
C VAL A 179 -10.95 -15.18 -6.72
N ILE A 180 -10.97 -16.20 -7.56
CA ILE A 180 -12.20 -16.65 -8.22
C ILE A 180 -12.99 -17.56 -7.28
N VAL A 181 -14.27 -17.22 -7.05
CA VAL A 181 -15.14 -17.89 -6.09
C VAL A 181 -16.49 -18.22 -6.73
N LYS A 182 -17.04 -19.37 -6.44
CA LYS A 182 -18.44 -19.70 -6.82
C LYS A 182 -19.44 -18.91 -5.98
N ASP A 183 -20.64 -18.67 -6.55
CA ASP A 183 -21.76 -18.01 -5.86
C ASP A 183 -22.30 -18.90 -4.73
N ILE A 184 -21.68 -18.86 -3.57
CA ILE A 184 -22.08 -19.54 -2.33
C ILE A 184 -22.34 -18.50 -1.23
N SER A 185 -23.21 -18.81 -0.29
CA SER A 185 -23.52 -17.92 0.84
C SER A 185 -22.26 -17.50 1.60
N GLY A 186 -22.03 -16.17 1.66
CA GLY A 186 -20.89 -15.58 2.37
C GLY A 186 -19.53 -15.71 1.67
N PHE A 187 -19.52 -16.23 0.43
CA PHE A 187 -18.31 -16.41 -0.38
C PHE A 187 -17.18 -17.14 0.40
N LEU A 188 -15.90 -16.84 0.22
CA LEU A 188 -14.83 -17.46 1.02
C LEU A 188 -14.47 -16.63 2.24
N ALA A 189 -14.22 -15.33 2.06
CA ALA A 189 -13.74 -14.47 3.13
C ALA A 189 -14.72 -14.42 4.31
N ASN A 190 -16.02 -14.17 4.04
CA ASN A 190 -17.02 -14.13 5.10
C ASN A 190 -17.24 -15.50 5.73
N ARG A 191 -17.21 -16.58 4.96
CA ARG A 191 -17.35 -17.93 5.53
C ARG A 191 -16.27 -18.23 6.56
N LEU A 192 -15.01 -17.94 6.22
CA LEU A 192 -13.88 -18.15 7.12
C LEU A 192 -13.95 -17.21 8.33
N GLN A 193 -14.22 -15.92 8.09
CA GLN A 193 -14.33 -14.92 9.15
C GLN A 193 -15.44 -15.26 10.15
N PHE A 194 -16.64 -15.63 9.68
CA PHE A 194 -17.76 -15.93 10.56
C PHE A 194 -17.66 -17.31 11.22
N ALA A 195 -16.97 -18.27 10.62
CA ALA A 195 -16.64 -19.53 11.29
C ALA A 195 -15.72 -19.26 12.51
N LEU A 196 -14.68 -18.44 12.32
CA LEU A 196 -13.79 -18.03 13.40
C LEU A 196 -14.52 -17.19 14.46
N LEU A 197 -15.35 -16.22 14.05
CA LEU A 197 -16.12 -15.39 14.96
C LEU A 197 -17.11 -16.22 15.81
N ARG A 198 -17.74 -17.23 15.21
CA ARG A 198 -18.66 -18.13 15.93
C ARG A 198 -17.95 -18.84 17.08
N GLU A 199 -16.75 -19.37 16.82
CA GLU A 199 -15.94 -20.03 17.86
C GLU A 199 -15.46 -19.03 18.91
N ALA A 200 -14.98 -17.85 18.51
CA ALA A 200 -14.57 -16.80 19.43
C ALA A 200 -15.69 -16.37 20.38
N LEU A 201 -16.91 -16.20 19.87
CA LEU A 201 -18.09 -15.86 20.69
C LEU A 201 -18.45 -17.00 21.67
N TYR A 202 -18.38 -18.26 21.22
CA TYR A 202 -18.61 -19.43 22.06
C TYR A 202 -17.63 -19.48 23.24
N ILE A 203 -16.35 -19.23 22.98
CA ILE A 203 -15.31 -19.21 24.03
C ILE A 203 -15.60 -18.12 25.07
N VAL A 204 -16.01 -16.91 24.64
CA VAL A 204 -16.37 -15.81 25.54
C VAL A 204 -17.65 -16.12 26.34
N GLU A 205 -18.71 -16.63 25.68
CA GLU A 205 -20.00 -16.95 26.32
C GLU A 205 -19.86 -18.01 27.40
N ASN A 206 -18.93 -18.95 27.24
CA ASN A 206 -18.65 -19.99 28.23
C ASN A 206 -17.58 -19.62 29.26
N GLY A 207 -17.05 -18.38 29.18
CA GLY A 207 -16.06 -17.87 30.15
C GLY A 207 -14.69 -18.57 30.06
N TYR A 208 -14.34 -19.16 28.93
CA TYR A 208 -13.06 -19.84 28.75
C TYR A 208 -11.90 -18.87 28.57
N ALA A 209 -12.15 -17.69 27.96
CA ALA A 209 -11.19 -16.61 27.81
C ALA A 209 -11.88 -15.25 27.69
N SER A 210 -11.12 -14.16 27.91
CA SER A 210 -11.56 -12.80 27.65
C SER A 210 -11.54 -12.46 26.16
N CYS A 211 -12.23 -11.38 25.77
CA CYS A 211 -12.14 -10.86 24.38
C CYS A 211 -10.70 -10.48 24.02
N GLU A 212 -9.97 -9.87 24.97
CA GLU A 212 -8.59 -9.44 24.83
C GLU A 212 -7.64 -10.62 24.59
N ASP A 213 -7.84 -11.73 25.32
CA ASP A 213 -7.02 -12.94 25.16
C ASP A 213 -7.24 -13.59 23.79
N ILE A 214 -8.49 -13.69 23.32
CA ILE A 214 -8.82 -14.22 22.00
C ILE A 214 -8.16 -13.37 20.90
N ASP A 215 -8.31 -12.05 20.96
CA ASP A 215 -7.69 -11.14 20.01
C ASP A 215 -6.16 -11.23 20.03
N THR A 216 -5.57 -11.46 21.21
CA THR A 216 -4.13 -11.63 21.36
C THR A 216 -3.66 -12.94 20.71
N VAL A 217 -4.35 -14.07 20.95
CA VAL A 217 -4.05 -15.36 20.31
C VAL A 217 -4.12 -15.24 18.79
N LEU A 218 -5.14 -14.54 18.27
CA LEU A 218 -5.26 -14.35 16.83
C LEU A 218 -4.15 -13.46 16.28
N LYS A 219 -3.90 -12.30 16.87
CA LYS A 219 -2.89 -11.36 16.36
C LYS A 219 -1.46 -11.87 16.47
N ALA A 220 -1.09 -12.44 17.63
CA ALA A 220 0.27 -12.88 17.90
C ALA A 220 0.58 -14.32 17.43
N GLY A 221 -0.44 -15.12 17.19
CA GLY A 221 -0.32 -16.54 16.84
C GLY A 221 -0.83 -16.85 15.43
N LEU A 222 -2.14 -17.09 15.32
CA LEU A 222 -2.75 -17.59 14.09
C LEU A 222 -2.66 -16.58 12.94
N GLY A 223 -2.94 -15.30 13.19
CA GLY A 223 -2.92 -14.25 12.18
C GLY A 223 -1.53 -14.10 11.54
N LEU A 224 -0.47 -14.12 12.34
CA LEU A 224 0.90 -14.07 11.84
C LEU A 224 1.23 -15.29 10.96
N ARG A 225 0.84 -16.51 11.39
CA ARG A 225 1.04 -17.74 10.60
C ARG A 225 0.26 -17.72 9.30
N TYR A 226 -1.00 -17.30 9.36
CA TYR A 226 -1.89 -17.26 8.18
C TYR A 226 -1.51 -16.17 7.17
N SER A 227 -0.89 -15.09 7.62
CA SER A 227 -0.32 -14.10 6.71
C SER A 227 0.84 -14.63 5.87
N ALA A 228 1.57 -15.62 6.40
CA ALA A 228 2.70 -16.24 5.71
C ALA A 228 2.30 -17.41 4.80
N LEU A 229 1.39 -18.29 5.25
CA LEU A 229 1.11 -19.58 4.60
C LEU A 229 -0.36 -19.82 4.28
N GLY A 230 -1.30 -19.13 4.93
CA GLY A 230 -2.71 -19.49 4.94
C GLY A 230 -2.98 -20.80 5.76
N PRO A 231 -4.26 -21.10 6.05
CA PRO A 231 -4.63 -22.22 6.94
C PRO A 231 -4.23 -23.61 6.40
N LEU A 232 -4.38 -23.85 5.10
CA LEU A 232 -4.03 -25.14 4.50
C LEU A 232 -2.51 -25.35 4.45
N GLY A 233 -1.75 -24.29 4.08
CA GLY A 233 -0.30 -24.35 4.14
C GLY A 233 0.23 -24.59 5.57
N VAL A 234 -0.41 -23.98 6.58
CA VAL A 234 -0.06 -24.24 7.99
C VAL A 234 -0.29 -25.71 8.36
N ALA A 235 -1.36 -26.33 7.85
CA ALA A 235 -1.63 -27.75 8.08
C ALA A 235 -0.58 -28.65 7.42
N ASP A 236 -0.19 -28.36 6.17
CA ASP A 236 0.87 -29.10 5.47
C ASP A 236 2.20 -29.03 6.22
N PHE A 237 2.61 -27.85 6.68
CA PHE A 237 3.84 -27.67 7.46
C PHE A 237 3.78 -28.29 8.86
N GLY A 238 2.59 -28.43 9.44
CA GLY A 238 2.38 -29.05 10.75
C GLY A 238 2.26 -30.57 10.72
N GLY A 239 2.11 -31.17 9.54
CA GLY A 239 1.88 -32.57 9.31
C GLY A 239 0.39 -32.93 9.28
N LEU A 240 -0.10 -33.37 8.11
CA LEU A 240 -1.53 -33.71 7.91
C LEU A 240 -2.01 -34.84 8.82
N ASP A 241 -1.13 -35.80 9.18
CA ASP A 241 -1.42 -36.88 10.13
C ASP A 241 -1.67 -36.36 11.56
N VAL A 242 -0.95 -35.29 11.95
CA VAL A 242 -1.16 -34.60 13.24
C VAL A 242 -2.47 -33.84 13.21
N PHE A 243 -2.70 -33.08 12.14
CA PHE A 243 -3.92 -32.30 11.97
C PHE A 243 -5.17 -33.21 11.89
N GLU A 244 -5.09 -34.34 11.21
CA GLU A 244 -6.18 -35.31 11.14
C GLU A 244 -6.56 -35.85 12.55
N LYS A 245 -5.57 -36.27 13.33
CA LYS A 245 -5.80 -36.73 14.70
C LYS A 245 -6.44 -35.69 15.60
N ILE A 246 -5.95 -34.43 15.54
CA ILE A 246 -6.51 -33.30 16.31
C ILE A 246 -7.93 -33.01 15.84
N ASN A 247 -8.15 -32.92 14.55
CA ASN A 247 -9.45 -32.64 13.95
C ASN A 247 -10.51 -33.68 14.33
N SER A 248 -10.12 -34.95 14.45
CA SER A 248 -11.03 -36.08 14.76
C SER A 248 -11.72 -35.94 16.12
N TYR A 249 -11.01 -35.41 17.14
CA TYR A 249 -11.61 -35.24 18.47
C TYR A 249 -12.05 -33.82 18.75
N LEU A 250 -11.30 -32.78 18.22
CA LEU A 250 -11.57 -31.40 18.53
C LEU A 250 -12.88 -30.90 17.88
N ASN A 251 -13.24 -31.43 16.71
CA ASN A 251 -14.48 -31.05 16.04
C ASN A 251 -15.74 -31.41 16.83
N GLU A 252 -15.67 -32.38 17.77
CA GLU A 252 -16.78 -32.72 18.65
C GLU A 252 -17.05 -31.59 19.67
N ASP A 253 -16.02 -30.85 20.07
CA ASP A 253 -16.09 -29.79 21.09
C ASP A 253 -16.23 -28.38 20.49
N LEU A 254 -15.89 -28.19 19.20
CA LEU A 254 -16.03 -26.88 18.54
C LEU A 254 -17.51 -26.50 18.38
N CYS A 255 -17.76 -25.18 18.42
CA CYS A 255 -19.10 -24.63 18.28
C CYS A 255 -19.74 -25.00 16.93
N ASP A 256 -20.85 -25.71 16.94
CA ASP A 256 -21.66 -26.06 15.77
C ASP A 256 -22.96 -25.25 15.63
N ALA A 257 -23.15 -24.22 16.48
CA ALA A 257 -24.35 -23.40 16.54
C ALA A 257 -24.75 -22.86 15.17
N LYS A 258 -25.99 -23.11 14.78
CA LYS A 258 -26.60 -22.62 13.53
C LYS A 258 -27.30 -21.27 13.71
N ASN A 259 -27.58 -20.88 14.94
CA ASN A 259 -28.20 -19.63 15.30
C ASN A 259 -27.13 -18.60 15.67
N GLY A 260 -27.47 -17.30 15.56
CA GLY A 260 -26.57 -16.23 16.00
C GLY A 260 -26.31 -16.27 17.51
N SER A 261 -25.13 -15.80 17.94
CA SER A 261 -24.71 -15.70 19.34
C SER A 261 -25.66 -14.84 20.17
N ALA A 262 -26.01 -15.32 21.37
CA ALA A 262 -26.84 -14.59 22.32
C ALA A 262 -26.13 -13.32 22.82
N LEU A 263 -24.81 -13.39 23.05
CA LEU A 263 -23.98 -12.27 23.43
C LEU A 263 -24.02 -11.15 22.37
N LEU A 264 -23.80 -11.50 21.11
CA LEU A 264 -23.81 -10.52 20.01
C LEU A 264 -25.20 -9.87 19.87
N LYS A 265 -26.27 -10.65 19.98
CA LYS A 265 -27.64 -10.16 19.95
C LYS A 265 -27.92 -9.17 21.10
N LYS A 266 -27.51 -9.51 22.31
CA LYS A 266 -27.64 -8.65 23.49
C LYS A 266 -26.91 -7.31 23.28
N LEU A 267 -25.67 -7.32 22.82
CA LEU A 267 -24.90 -6.11 22.56
C LEU A 267 -25.61 -5.20 21.55
N VAL A 268 -26.17 -5.76 20.48
CA VAL A 268 -26.93 -5.00 19.47
C VAL A 268 -28.22 -4.41 20.06
N GLU A 269 -28.97 -5.17 20.84
CA GLU A 269 -30.19 -4.70 21.52
C GLU A 269 -29.91 -3.58 22.54
N GLU A 270 -28.73 -3.60 23.17
CA GLU A 270 -28.25 -2.55 24.08
C GLU A 270 -27.69 -1.31 23.32
N GLY A 271 -27.69 -1.33 21.99
CA GLY A 271 -27.13 -0.24 21.18
C GLY A 271 -25.60 -0.20 21.13
N HIS A 272 -24.93 -1.25 21.58
CA HIS A 272 -23.47 -1.39 21.56
C HIS A 272 -23.02 -1.87 20.19
N LEU A 273 -22.96 -0.97 19.22
CA LEU A 273 -22.66 -1.28 17.80
C LEU A 273 -21.18 -1.13 17.43
N GLY A 274 -20.28 -1.20 18.42
CA GLY A 274 -18.85 -1.01 18.25
C GLY A 274 -18.46 0.45 18.04
N VAL A 275 -17.50 0.70 17.17
CA VAL A 275 -16.97 2.04 16.86
C VAL A 275 -18.08 3.03 16.46
N LYS A 276 -19.15 2.56 15.80
CA LYS A 276 -20.28 3.39 15.34
C LYS A 276 -21.05 4.06 16.49
N SER A 277 -21.14 3.40 17.65
CA SER A 277 -21.89 3.87 18.81
C SER A 277 -20.99 4.25 19.99
N GLY A 278 -19.68 4.14 19.83
CA GLY A 278 -18.69 4.40 20.88
C GLY A 278 -18.54 3.27 21.89
N LYS A 279 -19.24 2.14 21.73
CA LYS A 279 -19.15 0.95 22.58
C LYS A 279 -19.49 -0.33 21.81
N GLY A 280 -18.77 -1.41 22.08
CA GLY A 280 -18.99 -2.75 21.56
C GLY A 280 -18.44 -3.77 22.53
N PHE A 281 -17.64 -4.74 22.06
CA PHE A 281 -16.80 -5.57 22.93
C PHE A 281 -15.78 -4.71 23.70
N TYR A 282 -15.40 -3.57 23.11
CA TYR A 282 -14.46 -2.61 23.68
C TYR A 282 -15.11 -1.23 23.83
N ASP A 283 -14.46 -0.37 24.62
CA ASP A 283 -14.86 1.03 24.79
C ASP A 283 -14.20 1.92 23.73
N TYR A 284 -15.03 2.60 22.93
CA TYR A 284 -14.66 3.57 21.89
C TYR A 284 -15.24 4.96 22.17
N SER A 285 -15.54 5.28 23.45
CA SER A 285 -16.11 6.57 23.84
C SER A 285 -15.16 7.75 23.58
N GLY A 286 -15.70 8.93 23.32
CA GLY A 286 -14.94 10.15 23.07
C GLY A 286 -13.98 10.00 21.87
N ASP A 287 -12.73 10.38 22.05
CA ASP A 287 -11.69 10.32 21.00
C ASP A 287 -11.16 8.93 20.71
N LYS A 288 -11.50 7.92 21.53
CA LYS A 288 -10.99 6.54 21.38
C LYS A 288 -11.42 5.91 20.05
N ALA A 289 -12.60 6.25 19.52
CA ALA A 289 -13.04 5.77 18.20
C ALA A 289 -12.11 6.24 17.09
N ALA A 290 -11.78 7.51 17.04
CA ALA A 290 -10.88 8.08 16.03
C ALA A 290 -9.46 7.50 16.16
N GLN A 291 -8.95 7.39 17.40
CA GLN A 291 -7.64 6.80 17.68
C GLN A 291 -7.57 5.32 17.24
N ALA A 292 -8.62 4.54 17.51
CA ALA A 292 -8.68 3.13 17.13
C ALA A 292 -8.71 2.96 15.60
N ILE A 293 -9.47 3.81 14.87
CA ILE A 293 -9.49 3.80 13.40
C ILE A 293 -8.11 4.13 12.85
N GLN A 294 -7.47 5.18 13.34
CA GLN A 294 -6.13 5.59 12.90
C GLN A 294 -5.08 4.51 13.18
N ALA A 295 -5.11 3.92 14.39
CA ALA A 295 -4.18 2.83 14.75
C ALA A 295 -4.38 1.60 13.85
N ARG A 296 -5.64 1.23 13.54
CA ARG A 296 -5.97 0.15 12.60
C ARG A 296 -5.42 0.44 11.20
N ASP A 297 -5.69 1.61 10.66
CA ASP A 297 -5.30 1.97 9.29
C ASP A 297 -3.77 2.01 9.16
N ARG A 298 -3.08 2.57 10.17
CA ARG A 298 -1.62 2.53 10.24
C ARG A 298 -1.09 1.09 10.23
N MET A 299 -1.66 0.20 11.07
CA MET A 299 -1.24 -1.21 11.10
C MET A 299 -1.50 -1.90 9.76
N TYR A 300 -2.63 -1.66 9.10
CA TYR A 300 -2.91 -2.20 7.78
C TYR A 300 -1.90 -1.70 6.73
N ILE A 301 -1.54 -0.42 6.78
CA ILE A 301 -0.52 0.17 5.89
C ILE A 301 0.85 -0.50 6.12
N ASP A 302 1.27 -0.66 7.37
CA ASP A 302 2.56 -1.28 7.71
C ASP A 302 2.62 -2.75 7.26
N LEU A 303 1.56 -3.52 7.51
CA LEU A 303 1.44 -4.90 7.06
C LEU A 303 1.39 -4.99 5.53
N ALA A 304 0.64 -4.13 4.86
CA ALA A 304 0.56 -4.09 3.41
C ALA A 304 1.92 -3.77 2.77
N LYS A 305 2.68 -2.83 3.32
CA LYS A 305 4.05 -2.54 2.89
C LYS A 305 4.95 -3.78 2.97
N VAL A 306 4.83 -4.58 4.03
CA VAL A 306 5.64 -5.79 4.22
C VAL A 306 5.21 -6.92 3.30
N LEU A 307 3.89 -7.17 3.15
CA LEU A 307 3.37 -8.37 2.51
C LEU A 307 3.13 -8.20 1.00
N TYR A 308 2.66 -7.03 0.56
CA TYR A 308 2.16 -6.83 -0.81
C TYR A 308 2.91 -5.77 -1.60
N PHE A 309 3.41 -4.72 -0.94
CA PHE A 309 4.09 -3.61 -1.64
C PHE A 309 5.62 -3.74 -1.67
N ARG A 310 6.19 -4.87 -1.22
CA ARG A 310 7.66 -5.09 -1.21
C ARG A 310 8.33 -4.87 -2.56
N LYS A 311 7.64 -5.12 -3.67
CA LYS A 311 8.22 -5.00 -5.02
C LYS A 311 8.42 -3.56 -5.49
N HIS A 312 7.72 -2.57 -4.89
CA HIS A 312 7.72 -1.19 -5.36
C HIS A 312 8.21 -0.17 -4.34
N THR A 313 8.45 -0.56 -3.08
CA THR A 313 8.88 0.34 -2.00
C THR A 313 10.35 0.20 -1.60
N SER A 314 11.07 -0.78 -2.14
CA SER A 314 12.52 -0.86 -1.90
C SER A 314 13.20 0.38 -2.48
N SER A 315 13.98 1.07 -1.66
CA SER A 315 14.77 2.23 -2.07
C SER A 315 15.66 1.95 -3.29
N ILE A 316 16.07 0.70 -3.50
CA ILE A 316 16.80 0.27 -4.70
C ILE A 316 16.01 0.60 -5.98
N TYR A 317 14.69 0.43 -5.96
CA TYR A 317 13.82 0.69 -7.13
C TYR A 317 13.18 2.07 -7.10
N THR A 318 13.02 2.70 -5.91
CA THR A 318 12.36 4.01 -5.78
C THR A 318 13.29 5.20 -5.76
N ARG A 319 14.58 4.97 -5.49
CA ARG A 319 15.58 6.03 -5.46
C ARG A 319 15.70 6.74 -6.82
N VAL A 320 15.56 8.04 -6.80
CA VAL A 320 15.76 8.94 -7.95
C VAL A 320 16.68 10.10 -7.56
N SER A 321 17.25 10.76 -8.57
CA SER A 321 18.03 11.97 -8.34
C SER A 321 17.10 13.16 -8.15
N VAL A 322 17.12 13.77 -6.97
CA VAL A 322 16.34 14.97 -6.61
C VAL A 322 17.28 16.18 -6.56
N ARG A 323 16.89 17.27 -7.23
CA ARG A 323 17.70 18.50 -7.35
C ARG A 323 16.94 19.74 -6.91
N LYS A 324 15.65 19.62 -6.59
CA LYS A 324 14.83 20.70 -6.02
C LYS A 324 14.31 20.27 -4.66
N PHE A 325 14.50 21.12 -3.68
CA PHE A 325 14.18 20.87 -2.30
C PHE A 325 13.22 21.92 -1.78
N THR A 326 12.44 21.58 -0.75
CA THR A 326 11.63 22.53 0.01
C THR A 326 12.52 23.21 1.07
N ASP A 327 12.02 24.30 1.66
CA ASP A 327 12.69 25.00 2.76
C ASP A 327 12.52 24.30 4.12
N GLN A 328 11.90 23.11 4.13
CA GLN A 328 11.69 22.35 5.36
C GLN A 328 13.04 21.89 5.94
N PRO A 329 13.32 22.20 7.22
CA PRO A 329 14.53 21.74 7.88
C PRO A 329 14.59 20.20 7.96
N VAL A 330 15.79 19.64 7.79
CA VAL A 330 16.02 18.20 7.95
C VAL A 330 16.43 17.90 9.39
N GLU A 331 15.77 16.92 9.99
CA GLU A 331 15.99 16.48 11.35
C GLU A 331 17.36 15.79 11.48
N LYS A 332 18.10 16.11 12.56
CA LYS A 332 19.43 15.55 12.80
C LYS A 332 19.45 14.03 12.84
N ASP A 333 18.40 13.42 13.39
CA ASP A 333 18.31 11.96 13.50
C ASP A 333 18.24 11.28 12.14
N LYS A 334 17.60 11.89 11.14
CA LYS A 334 17.59 11.41 9.76
C LYS A 334 18.98 11.46 9.13
N VAL A 335 19.72 12.54 9.34
CA VAL A 335 21.10 12.66 8.87
C VAL A 335 22.00 11.59 9.50
N ILE A 336 21.83 11.33 10.78
CA ILE A 336 22.56 10.26 11.49
C ILE A 336 22.18 8.88 10.91
N ALA A 337 20.90 8.63 10.61
CA ALA A 337 20.45 7.37 10.00
C ALA A 337 21.10 7.14 8.63
N MET A 338 21.16 8.18 7.78
CA MET A 338 21.80 8.15 6.47
C MET A 338 23.31 7.81 6.59
N ILE A 339 24.03 8.47 7.50
CA ILE A 339 25.47 8.22 7.72
C ILE A 339 25.69 6.83 8.33
N ARG A 340 24.84 6.39 9.24
CA ARG A 340 24.90 5.04 9.80
C ARG A 340 24.73 3.98 8.71
N ALA A 341 23.81 4.15 7.77
CA ALA A 341 23.64 3.25 6.63
C ALA A 341 24.88 3.23 5.74
N ALA A 342 25.49 4.39 5.46
CA ALA A 342 26.77 4.47 4.74
C ALA A 342 27.85 3.63 5.41
N MET A 343 27.98 3.73 6.71
CA MET A 343 29.00 3.01 7.52
C MET A 343 28.73 1.48 7.62
N GLN A 344 27.55 0.99 7.19
CA GLN A 344 27.28 -0.45 7.06
C GLN A 344 27.81 -1.04 5.74
N ALA A 345 28.39 -0.24 4.87
CA ALA A 345 28.98 -0.73 3.64
C ALA A 345 30.13 -1.72 3.91
N PRO A 346 30.28 -2.78 3.12
CA PRO A 346 31.50 -3.56 3.12
C PRO A 346 32.66 -2.70 2.61
N SER A 347 33.89 -2.99 3.08
CA SER A 347 35.11 -2.35 2.59
C SER A 347 36.22 -3.37 2.44
N ALA A 348 37.15 -3.11 1.55
CA ALA A 348 38.28 -3.98 1.32
C ALA A 348 39.07 -4.19 2.64
N HIS A 349 39.30 -5.45 3.04
CA HIS A 349 39.90 -5.82 4.31
C HIS A 349 39.29 -5.15 5.54
N ASN A 350 37.99 -4.76 5.46
CA ASN A 350 37.29 -4.03 6.51
C ASN A 350 37.99 -2.74 6.93
N GLN A 351 38.62 -2.05 5.98
CA GLN A 351 39.45 -0.86 6.27
C GLN A 351 38.64 0.40 6.60
N GLN A 352 37.35 0.46 6.23
CA GLN A 352 36.43 1.52 6.60
C GLN A 352 37.01 2.94 6.41
N PRO A 353 37.35 3.35 5.18
CA PRO A 353 38.17 4.54 4.94
C PRO A 353 37.39 5.86 5.03
N TRP A 354 36.04 5.79 5.20
CA TRP A 354 35.11 6.90 5.09
C TRP A 354 35.19 7.94 6.19
N GLU A 355 35.01 9.20 5.77
CA GLU A 355 34.82 10.36 6.62
C GLU A 355 33.65 11.17 6.04
N PHE A 356 32.79 11.75 6.89
CA PHE A 356 31.61 12.50 6.47
C PHE A 356 31.56 13.87 7.11
N TYR A 357 31.45 14.91 6.28
CA TYR A 357 31.31 16.30 6.69
C TYR A 357 29.90 16.77 6.36
N VAL A 358 29.13 17.13 7.39
CA VAL A 358 27.76 17.64 7.24
C VAL A 358 27.80 19.15 7.14
N VAL A 359 27.37 19.69 6.02
CA VAL A 359 27.37 21.11 5.70
C VAL A 359 25.94 21.64 5.72
N SER A 360 25.68 22.66 6.54
CA SER A 360 24.42 23.40 6.61
C SER A 360 24.65 24.91 6.52
N ASP A 361 25.90 25.37 6.44
CA ASP A 361 26.24 26.77 6.27
C ASP A 361 25.93 27.23 4.84
N PRO A 362 25.05 28.25 4.64
CA PRO A 362 24.65 28.71 3.32
C PRO A 362 25.80 29.25 2.46
N GLU A 363 26.81 29.87 3.07
CA GLU A 363 27.96 30.39 2.32
C GLU A 363 28.83 29.26 1.77
N MET A 364 28.96 28.16 2.55
CA MET A 364 29.68 26.97 2.14
C MET A 364 28.92 26.20 1.05
N LEU A 365 27.59 26.09 1.18
CA LEU A 365 26.73 25.49 0.16
C LEU A 365 26.78 26.27 -1.15
N GLU A 366 26.78 27.60 -1.08
CA GLU A 366 26.95 28.45 -2.26
C GLU A 366 28.31 28.20 -2.95
N LYS A 367 29.42 28.16 -2.20
CA LYS A 367 30.74 27.86 -2.75
C LYS A 367 30.79 26.48 -3.40
N LEU A 368 30.23 25.43 -2.73
CA LEU A 368 30.16 24.08 -3.25
C LEU A 368 29.29 24.00 -4.53
N SER A 369 28.34 24.91 -4.71
CA SER A 369 27.50 24.94 -5.92
C SER A 369 28.24 25.30 -7.20
N HIS A 370 29.48 25.79 -7.10
CA HIS A 370 30.32 26.23 -8.22
C HIS A 370 31.42 25.23 -8.60
N ILE A 371 31.57 24.09 -7.91
CA ILE A 371 32.65 23.12 -8.16
C ILE A 371 32.52 22.42 -9.53
N SER A 372 31.34 22.43 -10.14
CA SER A 372 31.13 21.87 -11.47
C SER A 372 29.88 22.47 -12.13
N ARG A 373 29.72 22.26 -13.44
CA ARG A 373 28.49 22.64 -14.17
C ARG A 373 27.22 21.92 -13.70
N TYR A 374 27.34 20.84 -12.93
CA TYR A 374 26.22 20.01 -12.44
C TYR A 374 25.91 20.24 -10.96
N SER A 375 26.68 21.07 -10.25
CA SER A 375 26.58 21.27 -8.80
C SER A 375 25.66 22.40 -8.37
N SER A 376 25.04 23.14 -9.33
CA SER A 376 24.21 24.32 -9.04
C SER A 376 23.02 24.04 -8.09
N CYS A 377 22.54 22.80 -8.00
CA CYS A 377 21.47 22.44 -7.09
C CYS A 377 21.88 22.46 -5.60
N ILE A 378 23.19 22.46 -5.29
CA ILE A 378 23.69 22.45 -3.91
C ILE A 378 23.26 23.73 -3.17
N ARG A 379 23.26 24.90 -3.82
CA ARG A 379 22.85 26.18 -3.20
C ARG A 379 21.43 26.21 -2.68
N ASN A 380 20.55 25.39 -3.29
CA ASN A 380 19.12 25.32 -2.97
C ASN A 380 18.80 24.15 -2.00
N ALA A 381 19.79 23.38 -1.60
CA ALA A 381 19.60 22.31 -0.63
C ALA A 381 19.73 22.87 0.80
N PRO A 382 18.89 22.41 1.76
CA PRO A 382 19.04 22.82 3.16
C PRO A 382 20.34 22.29 3.78
N MET A 383 20.88 21.19 3.25
CA MET A 383 22.09 20.55 3.72
C MET A 383 22.82 19.79 2.62
N ALA A 384 24.10 19.52 2.82
CA ALA A 384 24.88 18.59 2.01
C ALA A 384 25.79 17.73 2.91
N ILE A 385 26.02 16.47 2.50
CA ILE A 385 27.08 15.63 3.05
C ILE A 385 28.23 15.62 2.05
N VAL A 386 29.40 16.07 2.49
CA VAL A 386 30.65 15.88 1.76
C VAL A 386 31.31 14.63 2.31
N SER A 387 31.45 13.63 1.45
CA SER A 387 32.14 12.39 1.77
C SER A 387 33.60 12.47 1.37
N ALA A 388 34.46 11.94 2.22
CA ALA A 388 35.90 11.86 2.01
C ALA A 388 36.42 10.49 2.44
N TYR A 389 37.64 10.16 2.04
CA TYR A 389 38.31 8.94 2.44
C TYR A 389 39.74 9.22 2.93
N ARG A 390 40.17 8.44 3.89
CA ARG A 390 41.55 8.46 4.39
C ARG A 390 42.51 7.89 3.35
N THR A 391 43.71 8.46 3.25
CA THR A 391 44.79 8.00 2.37
C THR A 391 45.88 7.29 3.11
N THR A 392 45.86 7.31 4.45
CA THR A 392 46.84 6.71 5.32
C THR A 392 46.22 5.63 6.21
N SER A 393 47.03 4.74 6.73
CA SER A 393 46.61 3.62 7.61
C SER A 393 45.56 2.71 6.95
N LEU A 394 45.73 2.43 5.66
CA LEU A 394 44.87 1.56 4.87
C LEU A 394 45.52 0.20 4.65
N SER A 395 44.76 -0.87 4.84
CA SER A 395 45.16 -2.24 4.54
C SER A 395 45.03 -2.59 3.04
N ALA A 396 44.22 -1.82 2.29
CA ALA A 396 44.01 -1.95 0.86
C ALA A 396 43.99 -0.55 0.20
N PRO A 397 45.14 0.10 -0.01
CA PRO A 397 45.23 1.50 -0.44
C PRO A 397 44.67 1.78 -1.84
N ASP A 398 44.49 0.78 -2.68
CA ASP A 398 43.91 0.94 -4.04
C ASP A 398 42.39 0.96 -4.05
N TYR A 399 41.73 0.65 -2.93
CA TYR A 399 40.27 0.42 -2.89
C TYR A 399 39.43 1.54 -2.24
N PRO A 400 39.95 2.62 -1.63
CA PRO A 400 39.11 3.56 -0.88
C PRO A 400 37.96 4.18 -1.71
N GLN A 401 38.17 4.47 -2.98
CA GLN A 401 37.12 5.04 -3.83
C GLN A 401 36.04 4.01 -4.16
N ILE A 402 36.36 2.72 -4.24
CA ILE A 402 35.41 1.63 -4.41
C ILE A 402 34.58 1.48 -3.13
N ASP A 403 35.24 1.44 -1.98
CA ASP A 403 34.58 1.37 -0.67
C ASP A 403 33.62 2.55 -0.47
N MET A 404 34.07 3.77 -0.82
CA MET A 404 33.25 4.98 -0.76
C MET A 404 32.05 4.92 -1.71
N SER A 405 32.18 4.31 -2.88
CA SER A 405 31.06 4.16 -3.82
C SER A 405 29.93 3.33 -3.22
N ILE A 406 30.26 2.24 -2.53
CA ILE A 406 29.29 1.37 -1.85
C ILE A 406 28.66 2.13 -0.67
N ALA A 407 29.47 2.83 0.14
CA ALA A 407 28.98 3.61 1.27
C ALA A 407 28.03 4.73 0.84
N MET A 408 28.32 5.41 -0.26
CA MET A 408 27.48 6.48 -0.79
C MET A 408 26.18 5.96 -1.41
N GLU A 409 26.16 4.77 -2.00
CA GLU A 409 24.89 4.17 -2.46
C GLU A 409 24.01 3.80 -1.26
N ASN A 410 24.56 3.20 -0.19
CA ASN A 410 23.81 2.94 1.04
C ASN A 410 23.24 4.23 1.64
N LEU A 411 24.02 5.32 1.68
CA LEU A 411 23.57 6.63 2.14
C LEU A 411 22.39 7.12 1.30
N TRP A 412 22.47 7.01 -0.02
CA TRP A 412 21.42 7.47 -0.92
C TRP A 412 20.13 6.66 -0.82
N LEU A 413 20.26 5.34 -0.68
CA LEU A 413 19.11 4.45 -0.44
C LEU A 413 18.40 4.81 0.87
N GLU A 414 19.19 5.04 1.94
CA GLU A 414 18.62 5.43 3.23
C GLU A 414 18.01 6.84 3.20
N THR A 415 18.57 7.77 2.43
CA THR A 415 17.95 9.09 2.20
C THR A 415 16.52 8.93 1.69
N THR A 416 16.30 8.01 0.75
CA THR A 416 14.96 7.70 0.21
C THR A 416 14.06 7.07 1.27
N ASN A 417 14.58 6.15 2.09
CA ASN A 417 13.83 5.52 3.19
C ASN A 417 13.38 6.54 4.26
N GLN A 418 14.17 7.60 4.47
CA GLN A 418 13.84 8.68 5.40
C GLN A 418 12.82 9.70 4.83
N GLY A 419 12.30 9.45 3.62
CA GLY A 419 11.39 10.37 2.93
C GLY A 419 12.08 11.63 2.39
N LEU A 420 13.40 11.60 2.27
CA LEU A 420 14.23 12.67 1.73
C LEU A 420 14.62 12.36 0.27
N GLY A 421 15.05 13.39 -0.44
CA GLY A 421 15.66 13.26 -1.75
C GLY A 421 17.07 13.83 -1.78
N GLY A 422 17.88 13.37 -2.71
CA GLY A 422 19.22 13.89 -2.90
C GLY A 422 19.80 13.51 -4.25
N VAL A 423 20.99 14.00 -4.53
CA VAL A 423 21.72 13.67 -5.75
C VAL A 423 23.20 13.58 -5.49
N TRP A 424 23.84 12.59 -6.07
CA TRP A 424 25.29 12.42 -6.02
C TRP A 424 25.96 13.38 -7.02
N ILE A 425 26.76 14.32 -6.51
CA ILE A 425 27.65 15.16 -7.30
C ILE A 425 29.06 14.57 -7.24
N GLY A 426 29.49 13.96 -8.33
CA GLY A 426 30.79 13.33 -8.44
C GLY A 426 31.94 14.34 -8.35
N THR A 427 32.79 14.16 -7.34
CA THR A 427 34.00 14.95 -7.11
C THR A 427 35.20 14.13 -7.56
N ALA A 428 35.46 13.00 -6.94
CA ALA A 428 36.46 12.04 -7.40
C ALA A 428 36.00 11.34 -8.72
N PRO A 429 36.93 10.97 -9.59
CA PRO A 429 38.39 11.06 -9.51
C PRO A 429 38.97 12.37 -10.09
N ASN A 430 38.20 13.42 -10.24
CA ASN A 430 38.66 14.68 -10.82
C ASN A 430 39.45 15.49 -9.78
N GLU A 431 40.78 15.53 -9.93
CA GLU A 431 41.73 16.16 -8.98
C GLU A 431 41.45 17.64 -8.73
N GLU A 432 41.05 18.41 -9.73
CA GLU A 432 40.71 19.81 -9.60
C GLU A 432 39.49 20.00 -8.70
N ARG A 433 38.43 19.21 -8.92
CA ARG A 433 37.22 19.26 -8.09
C ARG A 433 37.49 18.77 -6.67
N MET A 434 38.31 17.73 -6.51
CA MET A 434 38.66 17.21 -5.19
C MET A 434 39.34 18.31 -4.38
N LYS A 435 40.36 18.97 -4.93
CA LYS A 435 41.07 20.08 -4.25
C LYS A 435 40.12 21.24 -3.92
N ALA A 436 39.27 21.65 -4.84
CA ALA A 436 38.32 22.71 -4.59
C ALA A 436 37.37 22.40 -3.41
N VAL A 437 36.84 21.16 -3.33
CA VAL A 437 36.01 20.71 -2.20
C VAL A 437 36.81 20.63 -0.90
N GLU A 438 38.03 20.10 -0.95
CA GLU A 438 38.95 20.01 0.19
C GLU A 438 39.23 21.40 0.79
N GLU A 439 39.50 22.42 -0.04
CA GLU A 439 39.69 23.80 0.36
C GLU A 439 38.43 24.44 0.95
N ILE A 440 37.27 24.24 0.31
CA ILE A 440 35.99 24.85 0.75
C ILE A 440 35.58 24.30 2.12
N VAL A 441 35.71 22.98 2.33
CA VAL A 441 35.26 22.29 3.56
C VAL A 441 36.32 22.28 4.64
N GLY A 442 37.59 22.48 4.25
CA GLY A 442 38.72 22.37 5.19
C GLY A 442 39.05 20.91 5.53
N ILE A 443 39.05 20.04 4.53
CA ILE A 443 39.39 18.63 4.71
C ILE A 443 40.88 18.52 5.05
N PRO A 444 41.25 17.83 6.16
CA PRO A 444 42.65 17.79 6.62
C PRO A 444 43.55 16.95 5.69
N GLU A 445 44.85 17.21 5.78
CA GLU A 445 45.85 16.38 5.11
C GLU A 445 45.73 14.91 5.54
N GLY A 446 45.90 13.99 4.60
CA GLY A 446 45.66 12.56 4.79
C GLY A 446 44.25 12.09 4.49
N GLN A 447 43.39 13.00 4.05
CA GLN A 447 42.05 12.69 3.52
C GLN A 447 41.85 13.31 2.14
N ARG A 448 40.98 12.70 1.32
CA ARG A 448 40.62 13.20 -0.02
C ARG A 448 39.11 13.25 -0.18
N ALA A 449 38.63 14.33 -0.76
CA ALA A 449 37.22 14.50 -1.10
C ALA A 449 36.77 13.44 -2.13
N PHE A 450 35.57 12.86 -1.92
CA PHE A 450 35.03 11.84 -2.82
C PHE A 450 33.77 12.30 -3.57
N ALA A 451 32.76 12.77 -2.85
CA ALA A 451 31.52 13.26 -3.45
C ALA A 451 30.85 14.32 -2.57
N VAL A 452 30.01 15.15 -3.18
CA VAL A 452 29.09 16.05 -2.48
C VAL A 452 27.67 15.57 -2.72
N PHE A 453 26.89 15.41 -1.64
CA PHE A 453 25.53 14.90 -1.67
C PHE A 453 24.57 15.94 -1.07
N PRO A 454 24.03 16.88 -1.86
CA PRO A 454 22.95 17.76 -1.41
C PRO A 454 21.67 16.96 -1.22
N PHE A 455 20.93 17.24 -0.14
CA PHE A 455 19.71 16.54 0.22
C PHE A 455 18.73 17.42 0.99
N GLY A 456 17.48 17.02 1.00
CA GLY A 456 16.38 17.70 1.69
C GLY A 456 15.05 17.04 1.37
N TYR A 457 13.95 17.65 1.81
CA TYR A 457 12.62 17.23 1.40
C TYR A 457 12.39 17.59 -0.07
N PRO A 458 12.00 16.61 -0.91
CA PRO A 458 11.89 16.84 -2.35
C PRO A 458 10.75 17.81 -2.68
N ALA A 459 11.06 18.81 -3.54
CA ALA A 459 10.09 19.71 -4.16
C ALA A 459 9.74 19.30 -5.60
N GLU A 460 10.22 18.13 -6.04
CA GLU A 460 9.96 17.57 -7.36
C GLU A 460 9.82 16.04 -7.25
N THR A 461 9.08 15.45 -8.18
CA THR A 461 8.94 13.98 -8.30
C THR A 461 9.46 13.53 -9.64
N HIS A 462 10.09 12.36 -9.66
CA HIS A 462 10.56 11.72 -10.87
C HIS A 462 10.00 10.32 -10.97
N LYS A 463 9.56 9.92 -12.18
CA LYS A 463 9.16 8.52 -12.41
C LYS A 463 10.38 7.61 -12.31
N GLN A 464 10.20 6.45 -11.69
CA GLN A 464 11.16 5.36 -11.76
C GLN A 464 11.45 4.99 -13.21
N GLN A 465 12.70 4.66 -13.47
CA GLN A 465 13.14 4.14 -14.77
C GLN A 465 13.43 2.66 -14.60
N ASP A 466 12.80 1.82 -15.41
CA ASP A 466 13.24 0.45 -15.56
C ASP A 466 14.58 0.46 -16.35
N ARG A 467 15.63 -0.04 -15.70
CA ARG A 467 16.99 -0.12 -16.24
C ARG A 467 17.46 -1.56 -16.42
N PHE A 468 16.50 -2.51 -16.39
CA PHE A 468 16.80 -3.90 -16.58
C PHE A 468 17.05 -4.18 -18.09
N HIS A 469 18.20 -4.75 -18.37
CA HIS A 469 18.62 -5.16 -19.71
C HIS A 469 18.99 -6.65 -19.70
N ALA A 470 18.10 -7.50 -20.16
CA ALA A 470 18.28 -8.95 -20.15
C ALA A 470 19.47 -9.41 -21.02
N ASP A 471 19.79 -8.66 -22.06
CA ASP A 471 20.91 -8.90 -22.97
C ASP A 471 22.29 -8.69 -22.33
N GLN A 472 22.36 -8.03 -21.18
CA GLN A 472 23.57 -7.86 -20.39
C GLN A 472 23.82 -9.02 -19.41
N ILE A 473 22.91 -10.03 -19.37
CA ILE A 473 23.05 -11.20 -18.50
C ILE A 473 23.57 -12.38 -19.35
N HIS A 474 24.75 -12.83 -19.02
CA HIS A 474 25.37 -13.96 -19.69
C HIS A 474 25.35 -15.20 -18.80
N TRP A 475 24.49 -16.16 -19.14
CA TRP A 475 24.38 -17.43 -18.43
C TRP A 475 25.48 -18.38 -18.99
N LEU A 476 26.52 -18.62 -18.17
CA LEU A 476 27.54 -19.57 -18.48
C LEU A 476 27.12 -20.92 -17.89
N SER A 477 26.58 -21.81 -18.76
CA SER A 477 26.30 -23.21 -18.37
C SER A 477 27.62 -23.98 -18.39
N CYS A 478 27.95 -24.68 -17.31
CA CYS A 478 28.98 -25.70 -17.25
C CYS A 478 28.52 -26.97 -17.98
#